data_93ac2f8517148190f39f35f332f7ff93
#
_entry.id   93ac2f8517148190f39f35f332f7ff93
#
_cell.length_a   1.000
_cell.length_b   1.000
_cell.length_c   1.000
_cell.angle_alpha   90.00
_cell.angle_beta   90.00
_cell.angle_gamma   90.00
#
_symmetry.space_group_name_H-M   'P 1'
#
loop_
_entity.id
_entity.type
_entity.pdbx_description
1 polymer ?
#
loop_
_entity_poly.entity_id
_entity_poly.type
_entity_poly.pdbx_seq_one_letter_code
_entity_poly.pdbx_strand_id
1 'polypeptide(L)'
;MLNIYNTDLKTNKFEKIKEFKPGSWISLVNPTEEEIKLVCSNLNIEDEFIKYPLDYEEQARIDVEDDMTLFVIDVPVIEEDKEGKSYSTMPLGLIVVRDEFFITVSLKKNRVIDSFEKGRVKGMYTYKKTRFVLQILYLNASFFLTDLKRINKNAENTVGILKKTMKNEELIQLLNLENSLVY
;
A
#
# COMPACT_ATOMS: atom_id res chain seq x y z
N MET A 1 1.79 -5.72 12.97
CA MET A 1 2.82 -4.76 13.45
C MET A 1 2.26 -3.35 13.39
N LEU A 2 2.16 -2.69 14.54
CA LEU A 2 1.66 -1.33 14.71
C LEU A 2 2.82 -0.33 14.86
N ASN A 3 2.82 0.71 14.05
CA ASN A 3 3.72 1.86 14.18
C ASN A 3 2.91 3.15 14.20
N ILE A 4 3.32 4.12 15.00
CA ILE A 4 2.69 5.44 15.06
C ILE A 4 3.75 6.49 14.74
N TYR A 5 3.41 7.39 13.83
CA TYR A 5 4.28 8.48 13.39
C TYR A 5 3.60 9.83 13.59
N ASN A 6 4.37 10.84 13.88
CA ASN A 6 3.87 12.20 13.99
C ASN A 6 4.86 13.19 13.36
N THR A 7 4.33 14.23 12.76
CA THR A 7 5.12 15.37 12.31
C THR A 7 4.86 16.53 13.27
N ASP A 8 5.88 16.95 13.99
CA ASP A 8 5.78 18.08 14.92
C ASP A 8 5.42 19.38 14.17
N LEU A 9 4.40 20.08 14.62
CA LEU A 9 3.87 21.27 13.96
C LEU A 9 4.85 22.47 13.96
N LYS A 10 5.77 22.53 14.93
CA LYS A 10 6.70 23.66 15.08
C LYS A 10 8.00 23.42 14.32
N THR A 11 8.52 22.20 14.43
CA THR A 11 9.83 21.83 13.88
C THR A 11 9.74 21.13 12.53
N ASN A 12 8.54 20.70 12.12
CA ASN A 12 8.29 19.84 10.95
C ASN A 12 9.09 18.52 10.97
N LYS A 13 9.56 18.11 12.14
CA LYS A 13 10.29 16.86 12.30
C LYS A 13 9.33 15.69 12.26
N PHE A 14 9.57 14.74 11.36
CA PHE A 14 8.87 13.48 11.28
C PHE A 14 9.56 12.46 12.19
N GLU A 15 8.80 11.84 13.09
CA GLU A 15 9.35 10.87 14.03
C GLU A 15 8.33 9.79 14.41
N LYS A 16 8.85 8.63 14.82
CA LYS A 16 8.04 7.55 15.37
C LYS A 16 7.75 7.85 16.84
N ILE A 17 6.49 7.71 17.22
CA ILE A 17 6.02 7.94 18.61
C ILE A 17 5.33 6.68 19.14
N LYS A 18 4.96 6.67 20.43
CA LYS A 18 4.24 5.56 21.07
C LYS A 18 2.79 5.89 21.41
N GLU A 19 2.45 7.16 21.45
CA GLU A 19 1.15 7.67 21.90
C GLU A 19 0.23 7.97 20.72
N PHE A 20 -1.06 7.75 20.89
CA PHE A 20 -2.09 8.20 19.96
C PHE A 20 -2.33 9.70 20.17
N LYS A 21 -1.83 10.49 19.25
CA LYS A 21 -1.90 11.96 19.32
C LYS A 21 -2.60 12.51 18.08
N PRO A 22 -3.52 13.48 18.20
CA PRO A 22 -4.11 14.15 17.04
C PRO A 22 -3.05 14.60 16.04
N GLY A 23 -3.29 14.39 14.75
CA GLY A 23 -2.32 14.64 13.69
C GLY A 23 -1.34 13.49 13.44
N SER A 24 -1.46 12.35 14.12
CA SER A 24 -0.62 11.18 13.90
C SER A 24 -1.07 10.35 12.71
N TRP A 25 -0.10 9.65 12.17
CA TRP A 25 -0.29 8.55 11.21
C TRP A 25 -0.03 7.21 11.89
N ILE A 26 -0.99 6.30 11.81
CA ILE A 26 -0.96 4.95 12.36
C ILE A 26 -0.78 3.98 11.20
N SER A 27 0.33 3.25 11.18
CA SER A 27 0.65 2.26 10.15
C SER A 27 0.47 0.86 10.71
N LEU A 28 -0.48 0.11 10.13
CA LEU A 28 -0.81 -1.26 10.46
C LEU A 28 -0.39 -2.18 9.30
N VAL A 29 0.59 -3.03 9.53
CA VAL A 29 1.03 -4.04 8.57
C VAL A 29 0.89 -5.41 9.20
N ASN A 30 0.02 -6.26 8.63
CA ASN A 30 -0.35 -7.56 9.19
C ASN A 30 -0.61 -7.46 10.71
N PRO A 31 -1.58 -6.65 11.14
CA PRO A 31 -1.83 -6.41 12.55
C PRO A 31 -2.38 -7.66 13.24
N THR A 32 -2.06 -7.82 14.53
CA THR A 32 -2.73 -8.81 15.38
C THR A 32 -4.09 -8.27 15.84
N GLU A 33 -4.97 -9.18 16.28
CA GLU A 33 -6.26 -8.78 16.87
C GLU A 33 -6.10 -7.84 18.07
N GLU A 34 -5.01 -7.99 18.84
CA GLU A 34 -4.70 -7.10 19.97
C GLU A 34 -4.31 -5.70 19.49
N GLU A 35 -3.53 -5.61 18.40
CA GLU A 35 -3.16 -4.33 17.79
C GLU A 35 -4.39 -3.62 17.20
N ILE A 36 -5.31 -4.37 16.58
CA ILE A 36 -6.58 -3.84 16.07
C ILE A 36 -7.42 -3.29 17.23
N LYS A 37 -7.65 -4.10 18.26
CA LYS A 37 -8.42 -3.68 19.45
C LYS A 37 -7.81 -2.46 20.15
N LEU A 38 -6.48 -2.39 20.20
CA LEU A 38 -5.79 -1.24 20.78
C LEU A 38 -6.08 0.04 19.99
N VAL A 39 -6.01 0.00 18.66
CA VAL A 39 -6.31 1.16 17.80
C VAL A 39 -7.80 1.53 17.93
N CYS A 40 -8.71 0.56 17.83
CA CYS A 40 -10.14 0.79 17.92
C CYS A 40 -10.53 1.45 19.25
N SER A 41 -9.99 0.95 20.39
CA SER A 41 -10.28 1.49 21.71
C SER A 41 -9.75 2.91 21.90
N ASN A 42 -8.56 3.24 21.36
CA ASN A 42 -7.99 4.58 21.49
C ASN A 42 -8.68 5.61 20.61
N LEU A 43 -9.16 5.18 19.43
CA LEU A 43 -9.79 6.07 18.46
C LEU A 43 -11.31 6.02 18.49
N ASN A 44 -11.90 5.13 19.28
CA ASN A 44 -13.34 4.86 19.35
C ASN A 44 -13.95 4.65 17.94
N ILE A 45 -13.41 3.66 17.23
CA ILE A 45 -13.85 3.24 15.90
C ILE A 45 -14.17 1.74 15.90
N GLU A 46 -14.98 1.30 14.95
CA GLU A 46 -15.29 -0.11 14.74
C GLU A 46 -14.12 -0.84 14.07
N ASP A 47 -13.94 -2.10 14.39
CA ASP A 47 -12.83 -2.90 13.89
C ASP A 47 -12.99 -3.31 12.42
N GLU A 48 -14.22 -3.30 11.91
CA GLU A 48 -14.55 -3.63 10.52
C GLU A 48 -13.77 -2.76 9.53
N PHE A 49 -13.68 -1.44 9.77
CA PHE A 49 -12.92 -0.52 8.92
C PHE A 49 -11.43 -0.87 8.81
N ILE A 50 -10.85 -1.46 9.87
CA ILE A 50 -9.47 -1.93 9.87
C ILE A 50 -9.38 -3.31 9.20
N LYS A 51 -10.42 -4.13 9.30
CA LYS A 51 -10.44 -5.49 8.78
C LYS A 51 -10.69 -5.59 7.28
N TYR A 52 -11.51 -4.69 6.70
CA TYR A 52 -11.77 -4.71 5.26
C TYR A 52 -10.49 -4.79 4.40
N PRO A 53 -9.48 -3.95 4.58
CA PRO A 53 -8.26 -4.02 3.78
C PRO A 53 -7.36 -5.23 4.07
N LEU A 54 -7.72 -6.05 5.05
CA LEU A 54 -7.02 -7.31 5.40
C LEU A 54 -7.60 -8.52 4.66
N ASP A 55 -8.67 -8.35 3.89
CA ASP A 55 -9.12 -9.34 2.93
C ASP A 55 -8.36 -9.11 1.61
N TYR A 56 -7.73 -10.16 1.09
CA TYR A 56 -6.94 -10.08 -0.15
C TYR A 56 -7.81 -9.83 -1.39
N GLU A 57 -9.10 -10.23 -1.33
CA GLU A 57 -10.07 -10.08 -2.41
C GLU A 57 -10.90 -8.79 -2.30
N GLU A 58 -10.57 -7.92 -1.34
CA GLU A 58 -11.31 -6.69 -1.10
C GLU A 58 -11.20 -5.73 -2.30
N GLN A 59 -12.35 -5.19 -2.72
CA GLN A 59 -12.43 -4.33 -3.89
C GLN A 59 -12.09 -2.86 -3.57
N ALA A 60 -11.43 -2.20 -4.51
CA ALA A 60 -11.14 -0.78 -4.42
C ALA A 60 -12.43 0.03 -4.36
N ARG A 61 -12.61 0.83 -3.30
CA ARG A 61 -13.79 1.69 -3.08
C ARG A 61 -13.50 2.83 -2.11
N ILE A 62 -14.48 3.70 -1.98
CA ILE A 62 -14.49 4.76 -0.97
C ILE A 62 -15.79 4.62 -0.17
N ASP A 63 -15.65 4.48 1.14
CA ASP A 63 -16.77 4.46 2.09
C ASP A 63 -16.67 5.69 2.98
N VAL A 64 -17.80 6.35 3.21
CA VAL A 64 -17.90 7.50 4.09
C VAL A 64 -18.99 7.22 5.11
N GLU A 65 -18.62 7.13 6.37
CA GLU A 65 -19.54 6.96 7.49
C GLU A 65 -19.20 7.96 8.60
N ASP A 66 -20.21 8.75 9.01
CA ASP A 66 -20.11 9.78 10.05
C ASP A 66 -18.81 10.61 9.92
N ASP A 67 -17.90 10.41 10.87
CA ASP A 67 -16.62 11.12 10.97
C ASP A 67 -15.44 10.36 10.34
N MET A 68 -15.70 9.30 9.56
CA MET A 68 -14.68 8.46 8.97
C MET A 68 -14.78 8.38 7.46
N THR A 69 -13.64 8.32 6.81
CA THR A 69 -13.55 8.02 5.37
C THR A 69 -12.52 6.91 5.16
N LEU A 70 -12.97 5.80 4.61
CA LEU A 70 -12.13 4.69 4.18
C LEU A 70 -11.93 4.75 2.66
N PHE A 71 -10.68 4.71 2.24
CA PHE A 71 -10.30 4.43 0.86
C PHE A 71 -9.65 3.05 0.84
N VAL A 72 -10.18 2.13 0.09
CA VAL A 72 -9.50 0.89 -0.28
C VAL A 72 -8.94 1.06 -1.67
N ILE A 73 -7.64 0.89 -1.82
CA ILE A 73 -6.94 0.99 -3.09
C ILE A 73 -6.04 -0.22 -3.29
N ASP A 74 -5.79 -0.59 -4.54
CA ASP A 74 -4.80 -1.61 -4.84
C ASP A 74 -3.40 -1.02 -4.90
N VAL A 75 -2.43 -1.74 -4.34
CA VAL A 75 -1.01 -1.40 -4.45
C VAL A 75 -0.23 -2.52 -5.14
N PRO A 76 0.76 -2.20 -6.00
CA PRO A 76 1.51 -3.21 -6.71
C PRO A 76 2.46 -3.96 -5.78
N VAL A 77 2.45 -5.27 -5.89
CA VAL A 77 3.31 -6.21 -5.19
C VAL A 77 4.21 -6.91 -6.21
N ILE A 78 5.47 -7.08 -5.86
CA ILE A 78 6.42 -7.88 -6.63
C ILE A 78 6.85 -9.03 -5.74
N GLU A 79 6.57 -10.24 -6.20
CA GLU A 79 7.06 -11.46 -5.58
C GLU A 79 8.16 -12.05 -6.46
N GLU A 80 9.18 -12.60 -5.84
CA GLU A 80 10.31 -13.22 -6.55
C GLU A 80 10.40 -14.68 -6.11
N ASP A 81 10.26 -15.58 -7.05
CA ASP A 81 10.36 -17.01 -6.85
C ASP A 81 11.44 -17.64 -7.75
N LYS A 82 11.48 -18.96 -7.79
CA LYS A 82 12.44 -19.71 -8.61
C LYS A 82 12.21 -19.56 -10.12
N GLU A 83 11.00 -19.17 -10.52
CA GLU A 83 10.58 -19.02 -11.91
C GLU A 83 10.75 -17.58 -12.41
N GLY A 84 10.99 -16.62 -11.49
CA GLY A 84 11.24 -15.23 -11.83
C GLY A 84 10.46 -14.23 -10.95
N LYS A 85 10.17 -13.06 -11.51
CA LYS A 85 9.37 -12.02 -10.84
C LYS A 85 7.93 -12.08 -11.32
N SER A 86 7.01 -12.29 -10.39
CA SER A 86 5.59 -12.12 -10.60
C SER A 86 5.13 -10.76 -10.08
N TYR A 87 4.12 -10.21 -10.73
CA TYR A 87 3.51 -8.94 -10.37
C TYR A 87 2.04 -9.19 -10.03
N SER A 88 1.61 -8.69 -8.90
CA SER A 88 0.24 -8.79 -8.42
C SER A 88 -0.17 -7.50 -7.72
N THR A 89 -1.39 -7.42 -7.25
CA THR A 89 -1.87 -6.32 -6.40
C THR A 89 -2.31 -6.85 -5.05
N MET A 90 -2.41 -5.97 -4.07
CA MET A 90 -3.07 -6.24 -2.81
C MET A 90 -3.77 -4.99 -2.29
N PRO A 91 -4.84 -5.13 -1.50
CA PRO A 91 -5.51 -4.00 -0.89
C PRO A 91 -4.61 -3.23 0.08
N LEU A 92 -4.78 -1.91 0.06
CA LEU A 92 -4.27 -0.97 1.05
C LEU A 92 -5.41 -0.08 1.52
N GLY A 93 -5.75 -0.15 2.79
CA GLY A 93 -6.70 0.74 3.43
C GLY A 93 -6.06 2.05 3.85
N LEU A 94 -6.73 3.15 3.54
CA LEU A 94 -6.40 4.49 3.99
C LEU A 94 -7.63 5.04 4.72
N ILE A 95 -7.53 5.25 6.04
CA ILE A 95 -8.65 5.65 6.87
C ILE A 95 -8.35 7.02 7.46
N VAL A 96 -9.23 7.98 7.24
CA VAL A 96 -9.23 9.29 7.90
C VAL A 96 -10.29 9.26 8.98
N VAL A 97 -9.90 9.52 10.23
CA VAL A 97 -10.80 9.51 11.39
C VAL A 97 -10.90 10.93 11.95
N ARG A 98 -12.12 11.50 11.95
CA ARG A 98 -12.46 12.83 12.51
C ARG A 98 -11.52 13.96 12.09
N ASP A 99 -10.92 13.85 10.94
CA ASP A 99 -9.83 14.74 10.52
C ASP A 99 -8.70 14.94 11.56
N GLU A 100 -8.59 14.01 12.51
CA GLU A 100 -7.55 14.00 13.55
C GLU A 100 -6.48 12.94 13.29
N PHE A 101 -6.88 11.74 12.89
CA PHE A 101 -5.98 10.61 12.68
C PHE A 101 -6.00 10.15 11.23
N PHE A 102 -4.88 9.61 10.80
CA PHE A 102 -4.75 8.92 9.53
C PHE A 102 -4.22 7.51 9.79
N ILE A 103 -4.90 6.48 9.27
CA ILE A 103 -4.51 5.09 9.44
C ILE A 103 -4.24 4.49 8.08
N THR A 104 -3.19 3.68 7.97
CA THR A 104 -2.95 2.83 6.81
C THR A 104 -2.92 1.38 7.24
N VAL A 105 -3.61 0.51 6.49
CA VAL A 105 -3.76 -0.91 6.81
C VAL A 105 -3.42 -1.75 5.60
N SER A 106 -2.56 -2.75 5.75
CA SER A 106 -2.22 -3.70 4.70
C SER A 106 -1.86 -5.08 5.23
N LEU A 107 -2.10 -6.11 4.42
CA LEU A 107 -1.75 -7.50 4.72
C LEU A 107 -0.24 -7.73 4.80
N LYS A 108 0.51 -7.11 3.90
CA LYS A 108 1.97 -7.25 3.81
C LYS A 108 2.62 -5.88 3.71
N LYS A 109 3.89 -5.84 4.05
CA LYS A 109 4.72 -4.67 3.81
C LYS A 109 4.77 -4.34 2.31
N ASN A 110 4.60 -3.08 1.96
CA ASN A 110 4.56 -2.62 0.58
C ASN A 110 5.45 -1.39 0.36
N ARG A 111 5.85 -1.19 -0.89
CA ARG A 111 6.79 -0.13 -1.29
C ARG A 111 6.24 1.27 -1.08
N VAL A 112 4.92 1.42 -1.17
CA VAL A 112 4.25 2.72 -1.00
C VAL A 112 4.44 3.17 0.44
N ILE A 113 3.95 2.41 1.41
CA ILE A 113 4.04 2.73 2.84
C ILE A 113 5.50 2.81 3.31
N ASP A 114 6.35 1.88 2.87
CA ASP A 114 7.81 1.90 3.15
C ASP A 114 8.47 3.23 2.76
N SER A 115 8.02 3.84 1.66
CA SER A 115 8.60 5.11 1.21
C SER A 115 8.28 6.27 2.14
N PHE A 116 7.09 6.25 2.74
CA PHE A 116 6.68 7.23 3.75
C PHE A 116 7.35 6.97 5.10
N GLU A 117 7.34 5.73 5.58
CA GLU A 117 7.98 5.35 6.87
C GLU A 117 9.48 5.68 6.89
N LYS A 118 10.15 5.55 5.76
CA LYS A 118 11.58 5.88 5.60
C LYS A 118 11.85 7.37 5.30
N GLY A 119 10.80 8.21 5.32
CA GLY A 119 10.92 9.65 5.07
C GLY A 119 11.41 10.01 3.66
N ARG A 120 11.22 9.14 2.67
CA ARG A 120 11.66 9.38 1.28
C ARG A 120 10.75 10.32 0.50
N VAL A 121 9.52 10.54 0.99
CA VAL A 121 8.52 11.41 0.36
C VAL A 121 8.67 12.82 0.92
N LYS A 122 9.13 13.74 0.08
CA LYS A 122 9.32 15.14 0.48
C LYS A 122 7.99 15.85 0.75
N GLY A 123 7.96 16.68 1.79
CA GLY A 123 6.80 17.50 2.13
C GLY A 123 5.59 16.67 2.60
N MET A 124 5.82 15.48 3.13
CA MET A 124 4.83 14.70 3.83
C MET A 124 4.73 15.23 5.26
N TYR A 125 3.48 15.47 5.67
CA TYR A 125 3.13 15.91 7.03
C TYR A 125 1.94 15.09 7.51
N THR A 126 2.07 14.40 8.64
CA THR A 126 1.03 13.49 9.16
C THR A 126 -0.29 14.18 9.46
N TYR A 127 -0.24 15.46 9.84
CA TYR A 127 -1.42 16.26 10.11
C TYR A 127 -2.14 16.82 8.87
N LYS A 128 -1.54 16.71 7.65
CA LYS A 128 -2.15 17.12 6.39
C LYS A 128 -2.73 15.89 5.66
N LYS A 129 -3.83 15.32 6.19
CA LYS A 129 -4.36 14.02 5.74
C LYS A 129 -4.72 13.99 4.27
N THR A 130 -5.47 14.97 3.76
CA THR A 130 -5.83 15.04 2.33
C THR A 130 -4.58 15.05 1.44
N ARG A 131 -3.57 15.84 1.82
CA ARG A 131 -2.30 15.85 1.09
C ARG A 131 -1.60 14.50 1.17
N PHE A 132 -1.64 13.86 2.33
CA PHE A 132 -1.01 12.56 2.54
C PHE A 132 -1.68 11.48 1.67
N VAL A 133 -3.02 11.41 1.65
CA VAL A 133 -3.77 10.53 0.75
C VAL A 133 -3.37 10.78 -0.70
N LEU A 134 -3.37 12.02 -1.17
CA LEU A 134 -2.99 12.35 -2.54
C LEU A 134 -1.53 11.97 -2.87
N GLN A 135 -0.61 12.12 -1.92
CA GLN A 135 0.78 11.69 -2.09
C GLN A 135 0.89 10.16 -2.18
N ILE A 136 0.09 9.42 -1.40
CA ILE A 136 0.02 7.96 -1.49
C ILE A 136 -0.49 7.54 -2.87
N LEU A 137 -1.61 8.10 -3.33
CA LEU A 137 -2.19 7.82 -4.65
C LEU A 137 -1.21 8.12 -5.78
N TYR A 138 -0.54 9.26 -5.73
CA TYR A 138 0.46 9.66 -6.72
C TYR A 138 1.64 8.67 -6.76
N LEU A 139 2.18 8.32 -5.60
CA LEU A 139 3.30 7.38 -5.50
C LEU A 139 2.88 5.98 -5.96
N ASN A 140 1.69 5.54 -5.60
CA ASN A 140 1.10 4.29 -6.03
C ASN A 140 1.00 4.22 -7.57
N ALA A 141 0.40 5.22 -8.20
CA ALA A 141 0.31 5.32 -9.65
C ALA A 141 1.71 5.31 -10.32
N SER A 142 2.70 5.96 -9.70
CA SER A 142 4.08 5.97 -10.19
C SER A 142 4.73 4.58 -10.14
N PHE A 143 4.43 3.78 -9.12
CA PHE A 143 4.90 2.40 -9.03
C PHE A 143 4.22 1.51 -10.07
N PHE A 144 2.89 1.62 -10.26
CA PHE A 144 2.20 0.91 -11.32
C PHE A 144 2.79 1.20 -12.70
N LEU A 145 3.00 2.46 -13.04
CA LEU A 145 3.61 2.85 -14.32
C LEU A 145 5.03 2.28 -14.49
N THR A 146 5.81 2.25 -13.42
CA THR A 146 7.16 1.70 -13.44
C THR A 146 7.14 0.19 -13.68
N ASP A 147 6.24 -0.51 -13.00
CA ASP A 147 6.13 -1.96 -13.11
C ASP A 147 5.56 -2.38 -14.46
N LEU A 148 4.54 -1.69 -14.97
CA LEU A 148 4.02 -1.90 -16.34
C LEU A 148 5.11 -1.75 -17.40
N LYS A 149 5.97 -0.73 -17.29
CA LYS A 149 7.11 -0.56 -18.21
C LYS A 149 8.09 -1.73 -18.12
N ARG A 150 8.31 -2.28 -16.92
CA ARG A 150 9.17 -3.47 -16.73
C ARG A 150 8.55 -4.72 -17.33
N ILE A 151 7.25 -4.94 -17.09
CA ILE A 151 6.51 -6.08 -17.67
C ILE A 151 6.58 -6.02 -19.19
N ASN A 152 6.26 -4.88 -19.81
CA ASN A 152 6.31 -4.71 -21.25
C ASN A 152 7.71 -5.00 -21.83
N LYS A 153 8.75 -4.45 -21.19
CA LYS A 153 10.13 -4.70 -21.61
C LYS A 153 10.51 -6.17 -21.52
N ASN A 154 10.08 -6.86 -20.46
CA ASN A 154 10.33 -8.29 -20.27
C ASN A 154 9.58 -9.11 -21.32
N ALA A 155 8.32 -8.76 -21.60
CA ALA A 155 7.51 -9.42 -22.64
C ALA A 155 8.18 -9.28 -24.03
N GLU A 156 8.61 -8.08 -24.42
CA GLU A 156 9.32 -7.85 -25.67
C GLU A 156 10.60 -8.69 -25.79
N ASN A 157 11.40 -8.75 -24.72
CA ASN A 157 12.61 -9.56 -24.68
C ASN A 157 12.30 -11.06 -24.85
N THR A 158 11.29 -11.56 -24.12
CA THR A 158 10.88 -12.97 -24.15
C THR A 158 10.36 -13.36 -25.54
N VAL A 159 9.52 -12.52 -26.16
CA VAL A 159 9.07 -12.72 -27.55
C VAL A 159 10.26 -12.72 -28.52
N GLY A 160 11.24 -11.85 -28.32
CA GLY A 160 12.46 -11.81 -29.13
C GLY A 160 13.29 -13.09 -29.04
N ILE A 161 13.34 -13.73 -27.87
CA ILE A 161 14.03 -15.00 -27.64
C ILE A 161 13.23 -16.19 -28.23
N LEU A 162 11.90 -16.22 -27.99
CA LEU A 162 10.99 -17.25 -28.56
C LEU A 162 11.10 -17.36 -30.07
N LYS A 163 11.16 -16.22 -30.77
CA LYS A 163 11.34 -16.17 -32.21
C LYS A 163 12.65 -16.82 -32.67
N LYS A 164 13.64 -16.96 -31.80
CA LYS A 164 14.96 -17.53 -32.12
C LYS A 164 15.14 -18.98 -31.69
N THR A 165 14.48 -19.37 -30.58
CA THR A 165 14.82 -20.64 -29.89
C THR A 165 13.69 -21.68 -29.83
N MET A 166 12.43 -21.30 -29.93
CA MET A 166 11.25 -22.18 -29.77
C MET A 166 11.28 -23.04 -28.49
N LYS A 167 11.78 -22.56 -27.37
CA LYS A 167 11.84 -23.30 -26.12
C LYS A 167 10.61 -23.12 -25.28
N ASN A 168 10.18 -24.18 -24.57
CA ASN A 168 9.01 -24.16 -23.68
C ASN A 168 9.16 -23.21 -22.48
N GLU A 169 10.39 -23.00 -21.98
CA GLU A 169 10.68 -22.13 -20.84
C GLU A 169 10.31 -20.66 -21.11
N GLU A 170 10.60 -20.18 -22.31
CA GLU A 170 10.24 -18.82 -22.70
C GLU A 170 8.73 -18.65 -22.90
N LEU A 171 8.02 -19.73 -23.28
CA LEU A 171 6.56 -19.72 -23.36
C LEU A 171 5.93 -19.59 -21.97
N ILE A 172 6.46 -20.31 -20.97
CA ILE A 172 6.02 -20.21 -19.58
C ILE A 172 6.25 -18.80 -19.03
N GLN A 173 7.41 -18.20 -19.31
CA GLN A 173 7.69 -16.81 -18.90
C GLN A 173 6.70 -15.82 -19.52
N LEU A 174 6.33 -16.01 -20.78
CA LEU A 174 5.34 -15.15 -21.45
C LEU A 174 3.96 -15.26 -20.80
N LEU A 175 3.52 -16.50 -20.48
CA LEU A 175 2.26 -16.74 -19.78
C LEU A 175 2.25 -16.09 -18.38
N ASN A 176 3.36 -16.17 -17.64
CA ASN A 176 3.48 -15.52 -16.34
C ASN A 176 3.41 -13.99 -16.43
N LEU A 177 3.97 -13.40 -17.49
CA LEU A 177 3.85 -11.96 -17.75
C LEU A 177 2.42 -11.56 -18.15
N GLU A 178 1.75 -12.39 -18.97
CA GLU A 178 0.34 -12.17 -19.32
C GLU A 178 -0.54 -12.18 -18.09
N ASN A 179 -0.40 -13.18 -17.21
CA ASN A 179 -1.12 -13.24 -15.94
C ASN A 179 -0.89 -11.99 -15.06
N SER A 180 0.34 -11.44 -15.06
CA SER A 180 0.66 -10.24 -14.31
C SER A 180 -0.01 -8.95 -14.85
N LEU A 181 -0.57 -8.98 -16.05
CA LEU A 181 -1.32 -7.85 -16.63
C LEU A 181 -2.83 -7.94 -16.39
N VAL A 182 -3.32 -9.12 -15.97
CA VAL A 182 -4.75 -9.38 -15.74
C VAL A 182 -5.17 -9.07 -14.30
N TYR A 183 -4.23 -9.10 -13.37
CA TYR A 183 -4.50 -8.90 -11.94
C TYR A 183 -3.89 -7.57 -11.43
#